data_832b98b5a3595dcf01f648efd2a40900
#
_entry.id   832b98b5a3595dcf01f648efd2a40900
#
_cell.length_a   1.000
_cell.length_b   1.000
_cell.length_c   1.000
_cell.angle_alpha   90.00
_cell.angle_beta   90.00
_cell.angle_gamma   90.00
#
_symmetry.space_group_name_H-M   'P 1'
#
loop_
_entity.id
_entity.type
_entity.pdbx_description
1 polymer ?
#
loop_
_entity_poly.entity_id
_entity_poly.type
_entity_poly.pdbx_seq_one_letter_code
_entity_poly.pdbx_strand_id
1 'polypeptide(L)'
;MAELSLRTIICGTPAGTLWQDARGLIHFNYDEGYHGAPLSLALPICNRTYHQQALLPFLFGLLPDSEQQRKAIARDFSISPNNPVTMLDCIGLDCQGGVQFCREERVDDVLARSGEYRPLADHEIALRLKAIRSDDEATWVGEEESWSLGGNQGKFALGLRDGAWCSCIGSAPTTHIFKNGVVGFKLQALNEFVCMKTAERAGVPTAHVDYRLFEDEPALIIERYDRTIGEDGTILRAHQEDLCQALGVMPFQKYTADGGPAVHDVLTLLGTTPAARLNMLLFTLMLFFNYLIGGTDAHAKNYSLLLGTEHNVALARMYDVASGFAYDRLRRHGR
;
A
#
# COMPACT_ATOMS: atom_id res chain seq x y z
N MET A 1 -7.73 -7.26 -28.56
CA MET A 1 -6.52 -7.12 -27.73
C MET A 1 -6.03 -8.52 -27.40
N ALA A 2 -4.72 -8.75 -27.23
CA ALA A 2 -4.25 -10.03 -26.72
C ALA A 2 -4.79 -10.25 -25.32
N GLU A 3 -5.15 -11.49 -24.98
CA GLU A 3 -5.58 -11.88 -23.64
C GLU A 3 -4.38 -11.73 -22.70
N LEU A 4 -4.50 -10.90 -21.66
CA LEU A 4 -3.45 -10.69 -20.66
C LEU A 4 -3.81 -11.51 -19.43
N SER A 5 -2.90 -12.38 -19.00
CA SER A 5 -3.06 -13.25 -17.83
C SER A 5 -1.88 -13.09 -16.88
N LEU A 6 -2.17 -12.91 -15.60
CA LEU A 6 -1.19 -12.77 -14.53
C LEU A 6 -1.43 -13.81 -13.45
N ARG A 7 -0.40 -14.53 -13.06
CA ARG A 7 -0.41 -15.35 -11.86
C ARG A 7 -0.43 -14.43 -10.64
N THR A 8 -1.27 -14.76 -9.71
CA THR A 8 -1.38 -14.07 -8.43
C THR A 8 -0.74 -14.93 -7.35
N ILE A 9 0.25 -14.38 -6.67
CA ILE A 9 0.98 -15.03 -5.58
C ILE A 9 0.68 -14.24 -4.30
N ILE A 10 0.29 -14.93 -3.23
CA ILE A 10 0.02 -14.31 -1.92
C ILE A 10 0.96 -14.91 -0.89
N CYS A 11 1.78 -14.09 -0.24
CA CYS A 11 2.77 -14.52 0.76
C CYS A 11 3.68 -15.66 0.26
N GLY A 12 4.07 -15.64 -1.02
CA GLY A 12 4.93 -16.65 -1.65
C GLY A 12 4.21 -17.95 -2.03
N THR A 13 2.88 -17.97 -2.00
CA THR A 13 2.07 -19.13 -2.43
C THR A 13 1.23 -18.75 -3.65
N PRO A 14 1.29 -19.50 -4.78
CA PRO A 14 0.38 -19.32 -5.90
C PRO A 14 -1.06 -19.42 -5.43
N ALA A 15 -1.86 -18.38 -5.71
CA ALA A 15 -3.20 -18.25 -5.18
C ALA A 15 -4.29 -18.31 -6.26
N GLY A 16 -3.96 -17.88 -7.48
CA GLY A 16 -4.92 -17.81 -8.55
C GLY A 16 -4.41 -17.10 -9.79
N THR A 17 -5.32 -16.78 -10.68
CA THR A 17 -5.03 -16.10 -11.94
C THR A 17 -5.96 -14.91 -12.11
N LEU A 18 -5.36 -13.75 -12.38
CA LEU A 18 -6.01 -12.52 -12.79
C LEU A 18 -5.87 -12.38 -14.30
N TRP A 19 -6.97 -12.18 -15.04
CA TRP A 19 -6.86 -12.01 -16.49
C TRP A 19 -7.89 -11.02 -17.05
N GLN A 20 -7.60 -10.54 -18.24
CA GLN A 20 -8.47 -9.70 -19.02
C GLN A 20 -8.87 -10.41 -20.32
N ASP A 21 -10.18 -10.55 -20.55
CA ASP A 21 -10.71 -11.21 -21.74
C ASP A 21 -10.56 -10.33 -23.00
N ALA A 22 -10.90 -10.88 -24.18
CA ALA A 22 -10.81 -10.17 -25.46
C ALA A 22 -11.71 -8.91 -25.54
N ARG A 23 -12.73 -8.80 -24.69
CA ARG A 23 -13.61 -7.62 -24.55
C ARG A 23 -13.08 -6.60 -23.57
N GLY A 24 -11.98 -6.90 -22.88
CA GLY A 24 -11.35 -6.05 -21.88
C GLY A 24 -11.96 -6.20 -20.48
N LEU A 25 -12.82 -7.20 -20.23
CA LEU A 25 -13.38 -7.46 -18.90
C LEU A 25 -12.37 -8.22 -18.03
N ILE A 26 -12.29 -7.84 -16.78
CA ILE A 26 -11.35 -8.36 -15.80
C ILE A 26 -11.99 -9.48 -14.99
N HIS A 27 -11.25 -10.56 -14.81
CA HIS A 27 -11.66 -11.76 -14.09
C HIS A 27 -10.54 -12.23 -13.17
N PHE A 28 -10.91 -12.93 -12.10
CA PHE A 28 -9.98 -13.59 -11.20
C PHE A 28 -10.55 -14.94 -10.77
N ASN A 29 -9.70 -15.97 -10.77
CA ASN A 29 -10.02 -17.26 -10.21
C ASN A 29 -8.97 -17.67 -9.18
N TYR A 30 -9.43 -18.11 -8.02
CA TYR A 30 -8.56 -18.87 -7.10
C TYR A 30 -8.24 -20.24 -7.66
N ASP A 31 -7.00 -20.70 -7.47
CA ASP A 31 -6.58 -22.05 -7.82
C ASP A 31 -7.34 -23.10 -6.99
N GLU A 32 -7.61 -24.26 -7.58
CA GLU A 32 -8.10 -25.43 -6.85
C GLU A 32 -7.10 -25.79 -5.74
N GLY A 33 -7.59 -26.00 -4.52
CA GLY A 33 -6.71 -26.34 -3.39
C GLY A 33 -5.99 -25.15 -2.74
N TYR A 34 -6.16 -23.90 -3.19
CA TYR A 34 -5.66 -22.76 -2.45
C TYR A 34 -6.46 -22.56 -1.15
N HIS A 35 -5.73 -22.50 -0.02
CA HIS A 35 -6.27 -22.32 1.34
C HIS A 35 -5.49 -21.27 2.14
N GLY A 36 -4.75 -20.38 1.47
CA GLY A 36 -4.00 -19.28 2.08
C GLY A 36 -4.88 -18.12 2.55
N ALA A 37 -4.29 -16.94 2.70
CA ALA A 37 -5.06 -15.71 2.94
C ALA A 37 -5.91 -15.37 1.71
N PRO A 38 -7.15 -14.86 1.88
CA PRO A 38 -7.95 -14.39 0.74
C PRO A 38 -7.25 -13.18 0.08
N LEU A 39 -7.53 -12.94 -1.20
CA LEU A 39 -7.06 -11.75 -1.91
C LEU A 39 -7.57 -10.47 -1.24
N SER A 40 -8.81 -10.50 -0.76
CA SER A 40 -9.48 -9.45 0.00
C SER A 40 -10.63 -10.08 0.80
N LEU A 41 -11.05 -9.43 1.89
CA LEU A 41 -12.28 -9.82 2.60
C LEU A 41 -13.52 -9.66 1.71
N ALA A 42 -13.49 -8.70 0.78
CA ALA A 42 -14.53 -8.55 -0.24
C ALA A 42 -14.48 -9.65 -1.32
N LEU A 43 -13.41 -10.44 -1.37
CA LEU A 43 -13.16 -11.49 -2.36
C LEU A 43 -12.81 -12.84 -1.66
N PRO A 44 -13.71 -13.39 -0.81
CA PRO A 44 -13.42 -14.58 -0.02
C PRO A 44 -13.22 -15.82 -0.90
N ILE A 45 -12.34 -16.74 -0.45
CA ILE A 45 -11.93 -17.96 -1.21
C ILE A 45 -13.11 -18.89 -1.52
N CYS A 46 -14.16 -18.89 -0.70
CA CYS A 46 -15.32 -19.75 -0.91
C CYS A 46 -16.03 -19.51 -2.26
N ASN A 47 -15.95 -18.27 -2.77
CA ASN A 47 -16.37 -17.93 -4.12
C ASN A 47 -15.13 -17.94 -5.02
N ARG A 48 -14.93 -19.03 -5.74
CA ARG A 48 -13.70 -19.25 -6.51
C ARG A 48 -13.46 -18.27 -7.64
N THR A 49 -14.52 -17.65 -8.20
CA THR A 49 -14.47 -16.79 -9.38
C THR A 49 -15.01 -15.43 -9.08
N TYR A 50 -14.30 -14.38 -9.55
CA TYR A 50 -14.71 -12.98 -9.45
C TYR A 50 -14.62 -12.27 -10.79
N HIS A 51 -15.45 -11.26 -10.96
CA HIS A 51 -15.54 -10.44 -12.16
C HIS A 51 -15.26 -8.98 -11.86
N GLN A 52 -15.03 -8.20 -12.89
CA GLN A 52 -14.56 -6.83 -12.86
C GLN A 52 -15.14 -5.97 -11.74
N GLN A 53 -16.46 -5.95 -11.57
CA GLN A 53 -17.11 -5.05 -10.59
C GLN A 53 -16.62 -5.28 -9.16
N ALA A 54 -16.42 -6.54 -8.76
CA ALA A 54 -15.91 -6.90 -7.44
C ALA A 54 -14.39 -6.70 -7.31
N LEU A 55 -13.65 -6.80 -8.43
CA LEU A 55 -12.19 -6.76 -8.45
C LEU A 55 -11.63 -5.33 -8.44
N LEU A 56 -12.30 -4.38 -9.11
CA LEU A 56 -11.77 -3.02 -9.31
C LEU A 56 -11.41 -2.31 -8.01
N PRO A 57 -12.20 -2.35 -6.92
CA PRO A 57 -11.81 -1.72 -5.66
C PRO A 57 -10.48 -2.21 -5.12
N PHE A 58 -10.27 -3.53 -5.14
CA PHE A 58 -9.02 -4.13 -4.68
C PHE A 58 -7.84 -3.76 -5.59
N LEU A 59 -7.98 -3.91 -6.90
CA LEU A 59 -6.90 -3.67 -7.87
C LEU A 59 -6.47 -2.20 -7.89
N PHE A 60 -7.44 -1.25 -7.93
CA PHE A 60 -7.13 0.17 -7.85
C PHE A 60 -6.60 0.58 -6.48
N GLY A 61 -6.97 -0.12 -5.40
CA GLY A 61 -6.41 0.09 -4.07
C GLY A 61 -4.90 -0.14 -4.00
N LEU A 62 -4.36 -1.03 -4.84
CA LEU A 62 -2.93 -1.30 -4.95
C LEU A 62 -2.15 -0.24 -5.73
N LEU A 63 -2.81 0.54 -6.58
CA LEU A 63 -2.20 1.54 -7.47
C LEU A 63 -2.20 2.94 -6.83
N PRO A 64 -1.35 3.88 -7.29
CA PRO A 64 -1.44 5.27 -6.88
C PRO A 64 -2.86 5.84 -7.09
N ASP A 65 -3.39 6.56 -6.10
CA ASP A 65 -4.71 7.20 -6.20
C ASP A 65 -4.70 8.34 -7.24
N SER A 66 -3.58 9.05 -7.38
CA SER A 66 -3.42 10.14 -8.35
C SER A 66 -3.46 9.61 -9.79
N GLU A 67 -4.39 10.12 -10.58
CA GLU A 67 -4.46 9.82 -12.01
C GLU A 67 -3.21 10.30 -12.76
N GLN A 68 -2.63 11.43 -12.33
CA GLN A 68 -1.40 11.97 -12.91
C GLN A 68 -0.21 11.03 -12.67
N GLN A 69 -0.05 10.50 -11.45
CA GLN A 69 0.99 9.50 -11.17
C GLN A 69 0.78 8.24 -11.99
N ARG A 70 -0.46 7.74 -12.10
CA ARG A 70 -0.75 6.59 -12.99
C ARG A 70 -0.44 6.90 -14.46
N LYS A 71 -0.74 8.12 -14.94
CA LYS A 71 -0.37 8.54 -16.31
C LYS A 71 1.14 8.62 -16.51
N ALA A 72 1.90 9.07 -15.53
CA ALA A 72 3.36 9.09 -15.59
C ALA A 72 3.92 7.67 -15.73
N ILE A 73 3.53 6.74 -14.85
CA ILE A 73 3.90 5.33 -14.93
C ILE A 73 3.47 4.73 -16.29
N ALA A 74 2.21 4.94 -16.67
CA ALA A 74 1.66 4.38 -17.91
C ALA A 74 2.40 4.85 -19.18
N ARG A 75 2.89 6.09 -19.18
CA ARG A 75 3.71 6.63 -20.27
C ARG A 75 5.04 5.91 -20.39
N ASP A 76 5.71 5.64 -19.28
CA ASP A 76 7.03 4.99 -19.25
C ASP A 76 6.93 3.56 -19.78
N PHE A 77 5.81 2.87 -19.53
CA PHE A 77 5.55 1.51 -20.02
C PHE A 77 4.68 1.45 -21.29
N SER A 78 4.27 2.59 -21.85
CA SER A 78 3.39 2.65 -23.04
C SER A 78 2.08 1.87 -22.89
N ILE A 79 1.44 1.96 -21.71
CA ILE A 79 0.19 1.28 -21.34
C ILE A 79 -0.94 2.26 -21.01
N SER A 80 -2.14 1.76 -20.71
CA SER A 80 -3.27 2.58 -20.26
C SER A 80 -3.23 2.82 -18.74
N PRO A 81 -3.33 4.08 -18.25
CA PRO A 81 -3.37 4.39 -16.81
C PRO A 81 -4.67 3.92 -16.12
N ASN A 82 -5.70 3.58 -16.90
CA ASN A 82 -7.00 3.17 -16.41
C ASN A 82 -7.22 1.65 -16.48
N ASN A 83 -6.21 0.90 -16.91
CA ASN A 83 -6.27 -0.55 -16.90
C ASN A 83 -5.40 -1.11 -15.76
N PRO A 84 -6.01 -1.54 -14.63
CA PRO A 84 -5.23 -2.01 -13.49
C PRO A 84 -4.47 -3.31 -13.79
N VAL A 85 -4.92 -4.16 -14.71
CA VAL A 85 -4.22 -5.41 -15.06
C VAL A 85 -2.92 -5.13 -15.78
N THR A 86 -2.93 -4.23 -16.79
CA THR A 86 -1.70 -3.84 -17.50
C THR A 86 -0.73 -3.07 -16.59
N MET A 87 -1.26 -2.24 -15.66
CA MET A 87 -0.43 -1.59 -14.66
C MET A 87 0.25 -2.61 -13.75
N LEU A 88 -0.49 -3.59 -13.21
CA LEU A 88 0.06 -4.62 -12.33
C LEU A 88 0.99 -5.60 -13.06
N ASP A 89 0.85 -5.80 -14.38
CA ASP A 89 1.85 -6.52 -15.18
C ASP A 89 3.24 -5.85 -15.12
N CYS A 90 3.25 -4.51 -15.08
CA CYS A 90 4.50 -3.73 -15.03
C CYS A 90 5.05 -3.56 -13.61
N ILE A 91 4.18 -3.24 -12.63
CA ILE A 91 4.60 -2.80 -11.29
C ILE A 91 4.10 -3.68 -10.16
N GLY A 92 3.51 -4.84 -10.45
CA GLY A 92 2.84 -5.71 -9.48
C GLY A 92 3.73 -6.69 -8.73
N LEU A 93 5.05 -6.68 -8.92
CA LEU A 93 5.95 -7.65 -8.26
C LEU A 93 6.17 -7.36 -6.77
N ASP A 94 5.97 -6.13 -6.31
CA ASP A 94 6.07 -5.76 -4.90
C ASP A 94 4.97 -4.76 -4.52
N CYS A 95 3.75 -5.26 -4.36
CA CYS A 95 2.62 -4.48 -3.89
C CYS A 95 2.63 -4.26 -2.38
N GLN A 96 1.77 -3.37 -1.91
CA GLN A 96 1.42 -3.34 -0.48
C GLN A 96 0.78 -4.68 -0.08
N GLY A 97 1.13 -5.17 1.11
CA GLY A 97 0.75 -6.51 1.55
C GLY A 97 1.60 -7.63 0.94
N GLY A 98 1.02 -8.82 0.92
CA GLY A 98 1.68 -10.04 0.47
C GLY A 98 1.39 -10.42 -0.97
N VAL A 99 0.59 -9.62 -1.70
CA VAL A 99 0.19 -9.96 -3.08
C VAL A 99 1.27 -9.56 -4.08
N GLN A 100 1.48 -10.41 -5.06
CA GLN A 100 2.37 -10.20 -6.21
C GLN A 100 1.66 -10.68 -7.47
N PHE A 101 1.88 -9.95 -8.58
CA PHE A 101 1.36 -10.29 -9.89
C PHE A 101 2.52 -10.44 -10.87
N CYS A 102 2.55 -11.53 -11.59
CA CYS A 102 3.55 -11.77 -12.62
C CYS A 102 2.98 -12.62 -13.75
N ARG A 103 3.63 -12.59 -14.90
CA ARG A 103 3.33 -13.52 -15.98
C ARG A 103 3.75 -14.93 -15.60
N GLU A 104 3.16 -15.95 -16.24
CA GLU A 104 3.41 -17.37 -15.94
C GLU A 104 4.89 -17.72 -16.01
N GLU A 105 5.62 -17.23 -17.01
CA GLU A 105 7.05 -17.48 -17.20
C GLU A 105 7.96 -16.91 -16.11
N ARG A 106 7.45 -16.02 -15.25
CA ARG A 106 8.19 -15.39 -14.14
C ARG A 106 7.86 -15.98 -12.76
N VAL A 107 6.94 -16.95 -12.70
CA VAL A 107 6.49 -17.51 -11.41
C VAL A 107 7.65 -18.11 -10.63
N ASP A 108 8.49 -18.91 -11.26
CA ASP A 108 9.63 -19.57 -10.61
C ASP A 108 10.63 -18.54 -10.07
N ASP A 109 10.92 -17.46 -10.80
CA ASP A 109 11.78 -16.37 -10.35
C ASP A 109 11.20 -15.65 -9.12
N VAL A 110 9.89 -15.40 -9.12
CA VAL A 110 9.21 -14.73 -7.99
C VAL A 110 9.20 -15.63 -6.76
N LEU A 111 8.95 -16.92 -6.92
CA LEU A 111 8.96 -17.90 -5.82
C LEU A 111 10.37 -18.13 -5.29
N ALA A 112 11.38 -18.16 -6.17
CA ALA A 112 12.79 -18.24 -5.79
C ALA A 112 13.33 -16.94 -5.17
N ARG A 113 12.55 -15.84 -5.22
CA ARG A 113 12.95 -14.50 -4.74
C ARG A 113 14.26 -14.02 -5.36
N SER A 114 14.41 -14.23 -6.68
CA SER A 114 15.62 -13.98 -7.46
C SER A 114 15.90 -12.49 -7.75
N GLY A 115 15.23 -11.58 -7.05
CA GLY A 115 15.44 -10.14 -7.22
C GLY A 115 16.79 -9.64 -6.72
N GLU A 116 17.23 -8.50 -7.23
CA GLU A 116 18.53 -7.87 -6.93
C GLU A 116 18.35 -6.64 -6.04
N TYR A 117 19.32 -6.38 -5.17
CA TYR A 117 19.42 -5.15 -4.37
C TYR A 117 20.60 -4.34 -4.87
N ARG A 118 20.35 -3.13 -5.38
CA ARG A 118 21.38 -2.20 -5.87
C ARG A 118 21.55 -1.06 -4.88
N PRO A 119 22.71 -0.98 -4.17
CA PRO A 119 22.95 0.09 -3.21
C PRO A 119 22.83 1.48 -3.84
N LEU A 120 22.26 2.42 -3.09
CA LEU A 120 22.13 3.83 -3.46
C LEU A 120 22.99 4.70 -2.54
N ALA A 121 23.64 5.71 -3.11
CA ALA A 121 24.28 6.76 -2.33
C ALA A 121 23.25 7.74 -1.77
N ASP A 122 23.59 8.45 -0.69
CA ASP A 122 22.72 9.49 -0.09
C ASP A 122 22.32 10.57 -1.10
N HIS A 123 23.21 10.89 -2.06
CA HIS A 123 22.92 11.82 -3.15
C HIS A 123 21.76 11.36 -4.06
N GLU A 124 21.75 10.07 -4.42
CA GLU A 124 20.69 9.52 -5.29
C GLU A 124 19.34 9.53 -4.57
N ILE A 125 19.34 9.26 -3.26
CA ILE A 125 18.14 9.36 -2.42
C ILE A 125 17.67 10.82 -2.32
N ALA A 126 18.60 11.78 -2.13
CA ALA A 126 18.29 13.20 -2.11
C ALA A 126 17.64 13.68 -3.41
N LEU A 127 18.14 13.21 -4.57
CA LEU A 127 17.53 13.53 -5.87
C LEU A 127 16.08 13.01 -5.98
N ARG A 128 15.83 11.78 -5.50
CA ARG A 128 14.46 11.21 -5.45
C ARG A 128 13.53 12.03 -4.54
N LEU A 129 14.00 12.39 -3.35
CA LEU A 129 13.26 13.21 -2.39
C LEU A 129 12.93 14.60 -2.96
N LYS A 130 13.91 15.24 -3.61
CA LYS A 130 13.72 16.52 -4.25
C LYS A 130 12.69 16.47 -5.38
N ALA A 131 12.70 15.41 -6.18
CA ALA A 131 11.74 15.25 -7.26
C ALA A 131 10.32 15.13 -6.73
N ILE A 132 10.03 14.22 -5.78
CA ILE A 132 8.67 14.07 -5.20
C ILE A 132 8.21 15.30 -4.40
N ARG A 133 9.13 16.17 -3.94
CA ARG A 133 8.80 17.42 -3.29
C ARG A 133 8.42 18.52 -4.26
N SER A 134 8.99 18.52 -5.45
CA SER A 134 8.78 19.56 -6.47
C SER A 134 7.69 19.23 -7.47
N ASP A 135 7.36 17.95 -7.60
CA ASP A 135 6.39 17.43 -8.57
C ASP A 135 5.62 16.25 -7.95
N ASP A 136 4.32 16.45 -7.71
CA ASP A 136 3.43 15.41 -7.21
C ASP A 136 3.22 14.26 -8.22
N GLU A 137 3.63 14.44 -9.47
CA GLU A 137 3.58 13.43 -10.53
C GLU A 137 4.88 12.62 -10.63
N ALA A 138 5.93 13.00 -9.89
CA ALA A 138 7.20 12.30 -9.92
C ALA A 138 7.02 10.84 -9.46
N THR A 139 7.52 9.93 -10.27
CA THR A 139 7.55 8.49 -9.98
C THR A 139 8.94 7.94 -10.22
N TRP A 140 9.34 6.96 -9.42
CA TRP A 140 10.61 6.24 -9.55
C TRP A 140 10.41 4.77 -9.91
N VAL A 141 9.19 4.41 -10.24
CA VAL A 141 8.89 3.10 -10.80
C VAL A 141 9.30 3.12 -12.27
N GLY A 142 10.16 2.19 -12.65
CA GLY A 142 10.69 2.06 -14.00
C GLY A 142 10.83 0.59 -14.39
N GLU A 143 11.45 0.34 -15.52
CA GLU A 143 11.62 -1.03 -16.04
C GLU A 143 12.33 -1.98 -15.06
N GLU A 144 13.20 -1.45 -14.21
CA GLU A 144 13.97 -2.22 -13.25
C GLU A 144 13.27 -2.33 -11.89
N GLU A 145 12.64 -1.25 -11.38
CA GLU A 145 11.96 -1.20 -10.08
C GLU A 145 10.45 -1.46 -10.27
N SER A 146 9.95 -2.56 -9.74
CA SER A 146 8.56 -3.00 -9.91
C SER A 146 7.84 -3.09 -8.56
N TRP A 147 7.52 -1.93 -7.97
CA TRP A 147 6.72 -1.83 -6.76
C TRP A 147 5.48 -0.98 -6.97
N SER A 148 4.40 -1.28 -6.22
CA SER A 148 3.14 -0.55 -6.27
C SER A 148 2.65 -0.22 -4.87
N LEU A 149 2.47 1.07 -4.62
CA LEU A 149 1.98 1.60 -3.35
C LEU A 149 0.80 2.54 -3.59
N GLY A 150 -0.30 2.29 -2.90
CA GLY A 150 -1.48 3.14 -2.93
C GLY A 150 -1.25 4.52 -2.29
N GLY A 151 -2.28 5.38 -2.39
CA GLY A 151 -2.29 6.74 -1.83
C GLY A 151 -1.92 7.81 -2.84
N ASN A 152 -2.14 9.08 -2.45
CA ASN A 152 -2.05 10.24 -3.34
C ASN A 152 -0.75 11.04 -3.19
N GLN A 153 -0.04 10.88 -2.07
CA GLN A 153 1.20 11.61 -1.77
C GLN A 153 2.39 11.00 -2.52
N GLY A 154 3.28 11.85 -3.05
CA GLY A 154 4.55 11.45 -3.64
C GLY A 154 5.40 10.64 -2.64
N LYS A 155 5.82 9.45 -3.06
CA LYS A 155 6.62 8.51 -2.27
C LYS A 155 7.42 7.59 -3.17
N PHE A 156 8.44 6.96 -2.61
CA PHE A 156 9.13 5.82 -3.23
C PHE A 156 9.51 4.78 -2.17
N ALA A 157 9.83 3.57 -2.61
CA ALA A 157 10.17 2.49 -1.72
C ALA A 157 11.60 1.99 -1.95
N LEU A 158 12.31 1.65 -0.88
CA LEU A 158 13.66 1.09 -0.90
C LEU A 158 13.75 -0.14 -0.01
N GLY A 159 14.76 -0.97 -0.27
CA GLY A 159 15.21 -2.03 0.63
C GLY A 159 16.32 -1.54 1.55
N LEU A 160 16.34 -2.00 2.80
CA LEU A 160 17.48 -1.86 3.69
C LEU A 160 18.20 -3.21 3.77
N ARG A 161 19.47 -3.26 3.33
CA ARG A 161 20.30 -4.46 3.35
C ARG A 161 21.68 -4.14 3.89
N ASP A 162 22.12 -4.87 4.90
CA ASP A 162 23.44 -4.72 5.53
C ASP A 162 23.76 -3.27 5.90
N GLY A 163 22.73 -2.51 6.33
CA GLY A 163 22.84 -1.09 6.70
C GLY A 163 22.87 -0.12 5.51
N ALA A 164 22.78 -0.59 4.26
CA ALA A 164 22.71 0.24 3.05
C ALA A 164 21.29 0.31 2.49
N TRP A 165 20.89 1.48 2.01
CA TRP A 165 19.68 1.68 1.22
C TRP A 165 19.88 1.17 -0.19
N CYS A 166 18.92 0.41 -0.70
CA CYS A 166 19.00 -0.21 -2.02
C CYS A 166 17.73 0.00 -2.83
N SER A 167 17.87 0.25 -4.14
CA SER A 167 16.81 -0.03 -5.12
C SER A 167 16.54 -1.53 -5.16
N CYS A 168 15.26 -1.88 -5.23
CA CYS A 168 14.80 -3.27 -5.31
C CYS A 168 14.41 -3.60 -6.73
N ILE A 169 15.16 -4.50 -7.36
CA ILE A 169 15.02 -4.85 -8.77
C ILE A 169 14.26 -6.18 -8.90
N GLY A 170 13.34 -6.25 -9.84
CA GLY A 170 12.57 -7.46 -10.10
C GLY A 170 11.67 -7.87 -8.93
N SER A 171 11.83 -9.08 -8.37
CA SER A 171 11.04 -9.60 -7.26
C SER A 171 11.58 -9.27 -5.86
N ALA A 172 12.68 -8.49 -5.77
CA ALA A 172 13.26 -8.08 -4.50
C ALA A 172 12.26 -7.22 -3.70
N PRO A 173 11.92 -7.60 -2.46
CA PRO A 173 10.97 -6.84 -1.65
C PRO A 173 11.57 -5.53 -1.14
N THR A 174 10.81 -4.44 -1.25
CA THR A 174 11.11 -3.20 -0.53
C THR A 174 10.75 -3.35 0.95
N THR A 175 11.46 -2.64 1.83
CA THR A 175 11.28 -2.71 3.28
C THR A 175 10.86 -1.39 3.92
N HIS A 176 11.08 -0.27 3.23
CA HIS A 176 10.79 1.06 3.73
C HIS A 176 10.16 1.94 2.65
N ILE A 177 9.30 2.87 3.09
CA ILE A 177 8.68 3.90 2.27
C ILE A 177 9.28 5.24 2.66
N PHE A 178 9.65 6.02 1.66
CA PHE A 178 10.23 7.37 1.79
C PHE A 178 9.22 8.42 1.33
N LYS A 179 9.01 9.44 2.15
CA LYS A 179 8.18 10.59 1.84
C LYS A 179 8.94 11.88 2.18
N ASN A 180 8.76 12.93 1.37
CA ASN A 180 9.32 14.27 1.64
C ASN A 180 8.23 15.30 2.01
N GLY A 181 7.01 14.86 2.25
CA GLY A 181 5.88 15.73 2.55
C GLY A 181 4.98 15.95 1.35
N VAL A 182 4.10 16.94 1.46
CA VAL A 182 3.10 17.29 0.43
C VAL A 182 3.42 18.68 -0.11
N VAL A 183 3.36 18.87 -1.42
CA VAL A 183 3.56 20.15 -2.09
C VAL A 183 2.64 21.21 -1.49
N GLY A 184 3.19 22.38 -1.13
CA GLY A 184 2.44 23.48 -0.53
C GLY A 184 2.24 23.42 0.99
N PHE A 185 2.66 22.34 1.67
CA PHE A 185 2.63 22.21 3.13
C PHE A 185 4.06 22.19 3.70
N LYS A 186 4.42 23.21 4.46
CA LYS A 186 5.76 23.30 5.08
C LYS A 186 5.91 22.24 6.16
N LEU A 187 7.08 21.56 6.19
CA LEU A 187 7.47 20.59 7.22
C LEU A 187 6.46 19.46 7.41
N GLN A 188 5.75 19.04 6.33
CA GLN A 188 4.71 18.03 6.47
C GLN A 188 5.31 16.66 6.86
N ALA A 189 6.46 16.27 6.30
CA ALA A 189 7.17 15.05 6.70
C ALA A 189 7.55 15.06 8.20
N LEU A 190 7.98 16.21 8.73
CA LEU A 190 8.26 16.36 10.16
C LEU A 190 6.98 16.29 11.01
N ASN A 191 5.88 16.89 10.54
CA ASN A 191 4.58 16.82 11.22
C ASN A 191 4.10 15.35 11.32
N GLU A 192 4.13 14.62 10.22
CA GLU A 192 3.78 13.19 10.19
C GLU A 192 4.68 12.37 11.13
N PHE A 193 6.01 12.59 11.09
CA PHE A 193 6.96 11.96 12.01
C PHE A 193 6.60 12.21 13.47
N VAL A 194 6.39 13.46 13.86
CA VAL A 194 6.08 13.84 15.25
C VAL A 194 4.75 13.22 15.69
N CYS A 195 3.72 13.25 14.85
CA CYS A 195 2.42 12.65 15.16
C CYS A 195 2.51 11.14 15.33
N MET A 196 3.21 10.43 14.44
CA MET A 196 3.38 8.98 14.53
C MET A 196 4.22 8.59 15.75
N LYS A 197 5.30 9.32 16.08
CA LYS A 197 6.08 9.11 17.33
C LYS A 197 5.26 9.41 18.57
N THR A 198 4.34 10.37 18.53
CA THR A 198 3.42 10.67 19.63
C THR A 198 2.42 9.53 19.82
N ALA A 199 1.85 8.98 18.72
CA ALA A 199 0.96 7.83 18.76
C ALA A 199 1.66 6.61 19.40
N GLU A 200 2.87 6.29 18.93
CA GLU A 200 3.70 5.20 19.48
C GLU A 200 3.92 5.35 20.98
N ARG A 201 4.31 6.56 21.43
CA ARG A 201 4.52 6.86 22.87
C ARG A 201 3.23 6.85 23.70
N ALA A 202 2.10 7.13 23.09
CA ALA A 202 0.78 7.02 23.70
C ALA A 202 0.27 5.57 23.77
N GLY A 203 1.02 4.60 23.28
CA GLY A 203 0.66 3.17 23.28
C GLY A 203 -0.27 2.77 22.14
N VAL A 204 -0.46 3.61 21.11
CA VAL A 204 -1.17 3.23 19.89
C VAL A 204 -0.22 2.40 19.02
N PRO A 205 -0.60 1.18 18.61
CA PRO A 205 0.21 0.39 17.69
C PRO A 205 0.44 1.16 16.36
N THR A 206 1.68 1.61 16.13
CA THR A 206 2.04 2.50 15.02
C THR A 206 3.19 1.90 14.20
N ALA A 207 3.21 2.12 12.90
CA ALA A 207 4.34 1.78 12.05
C ALA A 207 5.60 2.51 12.56
N HIS A 208 6.74 1.82 12.53
CA HIS A 208 8.00 2.44 12.94
C HIS A 208 8.39 3.51 11.92
N VAL A 209 8.84 4.67 12.43
CA VAL A 209 9.23 5.80 11.59
C VAL A 209 10.52 6.43 12.07
N ASP A 210 11.32 6.87 11.11
CA ASP A 210 12.50 7.70 11.29
C ASP A 210 12.40 8.98 10.49
N TYR A 211 13.15 10.01 10.93
CA TYR A 211 13.27 11.27 10.20
C TYR A 211 14.76 11.59 10.01
N ARG A 212 15.19 11.70 8.77
CA ARG A 212 16.58 11.90 8.40
C ARG A 212 16.70 12.93 7.29
N LEU A 213 17.84 13.63 7.24
CA LEU A 213 18.25 14.44 6.08
C LEU A 213 19.17 13.62 5.19
N PHE A 214 18.90 13.62 3.89
CA PHE A 214 19.79 13.15 2.85
C PHE A 214 20.28 14.41 2.12
N GLU A 215 21.54 14.78 2.34
CA GLU A 215 22.02 16.12 2.05
C GLU A 215 21.09 17.17 2.72
N ASP A 216 20.42 18.04 1.95
CA ASP A 216 19.47 19.04 2.45
C ASP A 216 17.98 18.61 2.33
N GLU A 217 17.72 17.40 1.84
CA GLU A 217 16.34 16.92 1.63
C GLU A 217 15.84 16.08 2.81
N PRO A 218 14.77 16.54 3.48
CA PRO A 218 14.18 15.80 4.59
C PRO A 218 13.43 14.56 4.10
N ALA A 219 13.58 13.47 4.81
CA ALA A 219 12.85 12.23 4.59
C ALA A 219 12.13 11.78 5.85
N LEU A 220 10.84 11.51 5.74
CA LEU A 220 10.15 10.59 6.61
C LEU A 220 10.35 9.19 6.05
N ILE A 221 10.93 8.31 6.84
CA ILE A 221 11.21 6.92 6.50
C ILE A 221 10.27 6.04 7.32
N ILE A 222 9.44 5.25 6.66
CA ILE A 222 8.44 4.40 7.29
C ILE A 222 8.82 2.95 7.05
N GLU A 223 9.07 2.20 8.12
CA GLU A 223 9.28 0.75 8.03
C GLU A 223 7.96 0.06 7.62
N ARG A 224 8.03 -0.76 6.60
CA ARG A 224 6.89 -1.55 6.12
C ARG A 224 6.57 -2.65 7.12
N TYR A 225 5.49 -2.50 7.88
CA TYR A 225 5.04 -3.50 8.87
C TYR A 225 4.53 -4.79 8.21
N ASP A 226 4.28 -4.77 6.90
CA ASP A 226 3.92 -5.94 6.09
C ASP A 226 5.15 -6.70 5.56
N ARG A 227 6.33 -6.38 6.08
CA ARG A 227 7.60 -7.04 5.81
C ARG A 227 8.24 -7.46 7.14
N THR A 228 8.68 -8.71 7.21
CA THR A 228 9.42 -9.25 8.36
C THR A 228 10.65 -9.98 7.88
N ILE A 229 11.74 -9.95 8.67
CA ILE A 229 12.95 -10.70 8.36
C ILE A 229 12.81 -12.08 8.98
N GLY A 230 12.88 -13.12 8.16
CA GLY A 230 12.93 -14.50 8.59
C GLY A 230 14.27 -14.87 9.24
N GLU A 231 14.34 -16.02 9.88
CA GLU A 231 15.56 -16.51 10.56
C GLU A 231 16.75 -16.68 9.60
N ASP A 232 16.48 -16.96 8.34
CA ASP A 232 17.48 -17.11 7.27
C ASP A 232 17.84 -15.77 6.57
N GLY A 233 17.36 -14.64 7.09
CA GLY A 233 17.55 -13.31 6.51
C GLY A 233 16.65 -13.02 5.31
N THR A 234 15.74 -13.94 4.93
CA THR A 234 14.75 -13.66 3.88
C THR A 234 13.72 -12.66 4.35
N ILE A 235 13.22 -11.81 3.44
CA ILE A 235 12.11 -10.91 3.75
C ILE A 235 10.79 -11.63 3.45
N LEU A 236 10.00 -11.84 4.49
CA LEU A 236 8.67 -12.41 4.43
C LEU A 236 7.64 -11.29 4.23
N ARG A 237 6.59 -11.57 3.45
CA ARG A 237 5.47 -10.66 3.23
C ARG A 237 4.28 -11.10 4.09
N ALA A 238 3.65 -10.16 4.79
CA ALA A 238 2.34 -10.33 5.40
C ALA A 238 1.28 -9.72 4.46
N HIS A 239 0.19 -10.45 4.21
CA HIS A 239 -0.87 -9.88 3.37
C HIS A 239 -1.66 -8.84 4.12
N GLN A 240 -2.02 -7.75 3.42
CA GLN A 240 -2.85 -6.67 3.96
C GLN A 240 -3.74 -6.08 2.88
N GLU A 241 -4.78 -5.41 3.33
CA GLU A 241 -5.63 -4.54 2.52
C GLU A 241 -6.09 -3.33 3.33
N ASP A 242 -6.38 -2.20 2.66
CA ASP A 242 -7.02 -1.05 3.31
C ASP A 242 -8.55 -1.26 3.46
N LEU A 243 -9.21 -0.41 4.28
CA LEU A 243 -10.65 -0.57 4.53
C LEU A 243 -11.52 -0.26 3.29
N CYS A 244 -11.03 0.48 2.30
CA CYS A 244 -11.75 0.60 1.03
C CYS A 244 -11.74 -0.75 0.28
N GLN A 245 -10.59 -1.41 0.20
CA GLN A 245 -10.46 -2.73 -0.41
C GLN A 245 -11.34 -3.76 0.32
N ALA A 246 -11.24 -3.80 1.66
CA ALA A 246 -11.98 -4.74 2.50
C ALA A 246 -13.51 -4.59 2.40
N LEU A 247 -13.99 -3.39 2.15
CA LEU A 247 -15.42 -3.07 1.99
C LEU A 247 -15.88 -3.03 0.52
N GLY A 248 -14.99 -3.30 -0.45
CA GLY A 248 -15.30 -3.27 -1.86
C GLY A 248 -15.63 -1.87 -2.39
N VAL A 249 -15.03 -0.82 -1.83
CA VAL A 249 -15.25 0.58 -2.16
C VAL A 249 -14.09 1.12 -2.99
N MET A 250 -14.39 1.87 -4.05
CA MET A 250 -13.36 2.45 -4.91
C MET A 250 -12.50 3.50 -4.17
N PRO A 251 -11.18 3.60 -4.43
CA PRO A 251 -10.29 4.53 -3.75
C PRO A 251 -10.71 6.01 -3.79
N PHE A 252 -11.39 6.45 -4.85
CA PHE A 252 -11.90 7.83 -4.96
C PHE A 252 -13.08 8.12 -4.03
N GLN A 253 -13.70 7.08 -3.44
CA GLN A 253 -14.77 7.18 -2.44
C GLN A 253 -14.24 6.97 -1.01
N LYS A 254 -12.95 7.22 -0.75
CA LYS A 254 -12.32 6.95 0.56
C LYS A 254 -12.83 7.81 1.72
N TYR A 255 -13.44 8.96 1.44
CA TYR A 255 -14.05 9.84 2.44
C TYR A 255 -15.54 9.57 2.58
N THR A 256 -16.03 9.62 3.82
CA THR A 256 -17.48 9.50 4.10
C THR A 256 -18.29 10.56 3.38
N ALA A 257 -17.75 11.77 3.21
CA ALA A 257 -18.39 12.86 2.48
C ALA A 257 -18.60 12.55 0.98
N ASP A 258 -17.77 11.67 0.41
CA ASP A 258 -17.83 11.23 -0.98
C ASP A 258 -18.62 9.90 -1.14
N GLY A 259 -19.38 9.50 -0.11
CA GLY A 259 -20.13 8.24 -0.08
C GLY A 259 -19.31 7.02 0.32
N GLY A 260 -18.11 7.23 0.88
CA GLY A 260 -17.24 6.16 1.39
C GLY A 260 -17.63 5.67 2.78
N PRO A 261 -16.86 4.70 3.31
CA PRO A 261 -17.19 4.03 4.57
C PRO A 261 -17.27 5.01 5.74
N ALA A 262 -18.33 4.89 6.53
CA ALA A 262 -18.45 5.54 7.82
C ALA A 262 -17.90 4.64 8.94
N VAL A 263 -17.72 5.19 10.13
CA VAL A 263 -17.27 4.44 11.31
C VAL A 263 -18.14 3.21 11.58
N HIS A 264 -19.45 3.33 11.38
CA HIS A 264 -20.40 2.23 11.56
C HIS A 264 -20.09 1.05 10.61
N ASP A 265 -19.80 1.32 9.34
CA ASP A 265 -19.51 0.28 8.35
C ASP A 265 -18.24 -0.48 8.71
N VAL A 266 -17.21 0.26 9.15
CA VAL A 266 -15.94 -0.32 9.61
C VAL A 266 -16.15 -1.17 10.87
N LEU A 267 -16.87 -0.68 11.88
CA LEU A 267 -17.16 -1.45 13.10
C LEU A 267 -17.98 -2.70 12.79
N THR A 268 -18.90 -2.64 11.83
CA THR A 268 -19.68 -3.80 11.37
C THR A 268 -18.75 -4.84 10.75
N LEU A 269 -17.83 -4.43 9.84
CA LEU A 269 -16.85 -5.32 9.26
C LEU A 269 -15.94 -5.95 10.35
N LEU A 270 -15.35 -5.13 11.22
CA LEU A 270 -14.48 -5.62 12.29
C LEU A 270 -15.21 -6.56 13.25
N GLY A 271 -16.51 -6.35 13.46
CA GLY A 271 -17.38 -7.21 14.26
C GLY A 271 -17.53 -8.63 13.71
N THR A 272 -17.25 -8.87 12.43
CA THR A 272 -17.27 -10.20 11.80
C THR A 272 -15.95 -10.96 11.92
N THR A 273 -14.87 -10.30 12.37
CA THR A 273 -13.54 -10.92 12.46
C THR A 273 -13.37 -11.76 13.73
N PRO A 274 -12.53 -12.81 13.73
CA PRO A 274 -12.29 -13.63 14.94
C PRO A 274 -11.82 -12.82 16.16
N ALA A 275 -11.02 -11.78 15.93
CA ALA A 275 -10.53 -10.86 16.97
C ALA A 275 -11.38 -9.57 17.10
N ALA A 276 -12.68 -9.63 16.81
CA ALA A 276 -13.60 -8.49 16.73
C ALA A 276 -13.40 -7.46 17.83
N ARG A 277 -13.45 -7.91 19.11
CA ARG A 277 -13.35 -7.00 20.26
C ARG A 277 -12.03 -6.21 20.27
N LEU A 278 -10.92 -6.86 19.97
CA LEU A 278 -9.59 -6.23 19.93
C LEU A 278 -9.50 -5.27 18.74
N ASN A 279 -9.91 -5.72 17.55
CA ASN A 279 -9.87 -4.91 16.34
C ASN A 279 -10.72 -3.64 16.46
N MET A 280 -11.94 -3.76 17.01
CA MET A 280 -12.82 -2.61 17.26
C MET A 280 -12.23 -1.64 18.30
N LEU A 281 -11.62 -2.16 19.37
CA LEU A 281 -10.96 -1.34 20.39
C LEU A 281 -9.78 -0.56 19.79
N LEU A 282 -8.91 -1.23 19.05
CA LEU A 282 -7.75 -0.59 18.42
C LEU A 282 -8.17 0.45 17.38
N PHE A 283 -9.17 0.14 16.55
CA PHE A 283 -9.72 1.10 15.58
C PHE A 283 -10.28 2.36 16.29
N THR A 284 -11.04 2.17 17.35
CA THR A 284 -11.58 3.29 18.16
C THR A 284 -10.46 4.12 18.78
N LEU A 285 -9.40 3.48 19.27
CA LEU A 285 -8.23 4.16 19.83
C LEU A 285 -7.53 5.02 18.75
N MET A 286 -7.34 4.48 17.54
CA MET A 286 -6.75 5.23 16.41
C MET A 286 -7.62 6.41 15.97
N LEU A 287 -8.94 6.25 15.93
CA LEU A 287 -9.88 7.35 15.65
C LEU A 287 -9.79 8.44 16.71
N PHE A 288 -9.77 8.05 17.97
CA PHE A 288 -9.67 8.99 19.10
C PHE A 288 -8.35 9.74 19.08
N PHE A 289 -7.25 9.07 18.77
CA PHE A 289 -5.95 9.72 18.60
C PHE A 289 -5.98 10.75 17.47
N ASN A 290 -6.50 10.38 16.28
CA ASN A 290 -6.68 11.31 15.17
C ASN A 290 -7.53 12.52 15.55
N TYR A 291 -8.62 12.32 16.30
CA TYR A 291 -9.45 13.42 16.80
C TYR A 291 -8.66 14.37 17.71
N LEU A 292 -7.86 13.84 18.66
CA LEU A 292 -7.10 14.64 19.62
C LEU A 292 -6.02 15.50 18.94
N ILE A 293 -5.37 14.99 17.90
CA ILE A 293 -4.32 15.73 17.18
C ILE A 293 -4.87 16.60 16.05
N GLY A 294 -6.19 16.60 15.80
CA GLY A 294 -6.79 17.26 14.65
C GLY A 294 -6.32 16.66 13.32
N GLY A 295 -6.22 15.34 13.24
CA GLY A 295 -5.90 14.58 12.03
C GLY A 295 -7.06 14.65 11.05
N THR A 296 -6.99 15.56 10.08
CA THR A 296 -8.09 15.87 9.14
C THR A 296 -8.17 14.91 7.96
N ASP A 297 -7.15 14.08 7.76
CA ASP A 297 -7.05 13.14 6.62
C ASP A 297 -7.25 11.66 7.05
N ALA A 298 -8.06 11.44 8.08
CA ALA A 298 -8.33 10.11 8.63
C ALA A 298 -9.42 9.36 7.83
N HIS A 299 -9.18 9.09 6.55
CA HIS A 299 -10.10 8.37 5.66
C HIS A 299 -9.90 6.84 5.68
N ALA A 300 -10.81 6.07 5.06
CA ALA A 300 -10.82 4.61 5.09
C ALA A 300 -9.51 3.95 4.60
N LYS A 301 -8.78 4.54 3.66
CA LYS A 301 -7.50 4.01 3.18
C LYS A 301 -6.33 4.17 4.16
N ASN A 302 -6.49 4.97 5.24
CA ASN A 302 -5.46 5.14 6.28
C ASN A 302 -5.59 4.09 7.41
N TYR A 303 -6.45 3.12 7.23
CA TYR A 303 -6.60 1.96 8.12
C TYR A 303 -6.55 0.69 7.29
N SER A 304 -5.76 -0.28 7.73
CA SER A 304 -5.58 -1.55 7.04
C SER A 304 -5.83 -2.74 7.96
N LEU A 305 -6.08 -3.87 7.33
CA LEU A 305 -6.23 -5.17 7.96
C LEU A 305 -5.10 -6.08 7.49
N LEU A 306 -4.48 -6.79 8.40
CA LEU A 306 -3.59 -7.91 8.12
C LEU A 306 -4.45 -9.17 7.94
N LEU A 307 -4.25 -9.87 6.84
CA LEU A 307 -5.00 -11.06 6.48
C LEU A 307 -4.11 -12.30 6.59
N GLY A 308 -4.52 -13.22 7.44
CA GLY A 308 -3.87 -14.53 7.59
C GLY A 308 -4.71 -15.66 7.01
N THR A 309 -4.22 -16.88 7.19
CA THR A 309 -4.96 -18.11 6.91
C THR A 309 -6.11 -18.29 7.92
N GLU A 310 -7.05 -19.20 7.64
CA GLU A 310 -8.14 -19.58 8.56
C GLU A 310 -8.97 -18.38 9.07
N HIS A 311 -9.21 -17.38 8.19
CA HIS A 311 -9.91 -16.14 8.53
C HIS A 311 -9.26 -15.30 9.64
N ASN A 312 -7.97 -15.51 9.93
CA ASN A 312 -7.27 -14.67 10.89
C ASN A 312 -7.15 -13.23 10.33
N VAL A 313 -7.76 -12.28 11.03
CA VAL A 313 -7.80 -10.87 10.63
C VAL A 313 -7.43 -10.00 11.82
N ALA A 314 -6.42 -9.17 11.66
CA ALA A 314 -5.98 -8.22 12.68
C ALA A 314 -5.94 -6.81 12.10
N LEU A 315 -6.34 -5.81 12.90
CA LEU A 315 -6.12 -4.41 12.53
C LEU A 315 -4.62 -4.14 12.43
N ALA A 316 -4.19 -3.53 11.34
CA ALA A 316 -2.79 -3.19 11.12
C ALA A 316 -2.33 -2.03 12.00
N ARG A 317 -1.03 -1.78 12.03
CA ARG A 317 -0.43 -0.63 12.70
C ARG A 317 -0.92 0.68 12.07
N MET A 318 -1.08 1.72 12.88
CA MET A 318 -1.42 3.07 12.43
C MET A 318 -0.31 3.66 11.56
N TYR A 319 -0.67 4.32 10.48
CA TYR A 319 0.25 4.99 9.54
C TYR A 319 -0.42 6.20 8.93
N ASP A 320 0.33 7.05 8.24
CA ASP A 320 -0.16 8.21 7.49
C ASP A 320 -0.93 9.21 8.36
N VAL A 321 -0.30 9.63 9.47
CA VAL A 321 -0.92 10.41 10.53
C VAL A 321 -0.24 11.77 10.68
N ALA A 322 -0.96 12.84 10.37
CA ALA A 322 -0.47 14.21 10.49
C ALA A 322 -1.53 15.13 11.13
N SER A 323 -1.07 16.11 11.91
CA SER A 323 -1.94 17.09 12.56
C SER A 323 -2.29 18.25 11.61
N GLY A 324 -3.58 18.50 11.44
CA GLY A 324 -4.09 19.70 10.77
C GLY A 324 -3.85 20.99 11.56
N PHE A 325 -3.64 20.89 12.88
CA PHE A 325 -3.40 22.06 13.74
C PHE A 325 -2.09 22.81 13.41
N ALA A 326 -1.15 22.14 12.76
CA ALA A 326 0.09 22.77 12.30
C ALA A 326 -0.13 23.81 11.18
N TYR A 327 -1.31 23.81 10.54
CA TYR A 327 -1.58 24.63 9.35
C TYR A 327 -2.82 25.51 9.56
N ASP A 328 -2.66 26.84 9.53
CA ASP A 328 -3.76 27.80 9.70
C ASP A 328 -4.88 27.61 8.67
N ARG A 329 -4.52 27.14 7.48
CA ARG A 329 -5.45 26.87 6.38
C ARG A 329 -6.44 25.75 6.76
N LEU A 330 -6.01 24.72 7.47
CA LEU A 330 -6.85 23.59 7.88
C LEU A 330 -7.61 23.87 9.18
N ARG A 331 -7.07 24.72 10.07
CA ARG A 331 -7.75 25.11 11.33
C ARG A 331 -9.11 25.80 11.10
N ARG A 332 -9.30 26.45 9.96
CA ARG A 332 -10.53 27.20 9.63
C ARG A 332 -11.66 26.32 9.10
N HIS A 333 -11.37 25.13 8.64
CA HIS A 333 -12.34 24.19 8.07
C HIS A 333 -12.74 23.04 9.00
N GLY A 334 -12.13 22.93 10.17
CA GLY A 334 -12.37 21.89 11.17
C GLY A 334 -13.32 22.29 12.30
N ARG A 335 -14.25 23.24 12.05
CA ARG A 335 -15.30 23.64 13.01
C ARG A 335 -16.66 23.20 12.52
#